data_229d682d2e40f6ade230c8a7ed3d2096
#
_entry.id   229d682d2e40f6ade230c8a7ed3d2096
#
_cell.length_a   1.000
_cell.length_b   1.000
_cell.length_c   1.000
_cell.angle_alpha   90.00
_cell.angle_beta   90.00
_cell.angle_gamma   90.00
#
_symmetry.space_group_name_H-M   'P 1'
#
loop_
_entity.id
_entity.type
_entity.pdbx_description
1 polymer ?
#
loop_
_entity_poly.entity_id
_entity_poly.type
_entity_poly.pdbx_seq_one_letter_code
_entity_poly.pdbx_strand_id
1 'polypeptide(L)'
;MLNSLHIIAFTHRDFNFDEIGLFHLEDSSRINRLNKLKSELNVNELMYLSTCNRVEFILNSKQKIDTKFVETLVGNFIPSNKIKYFVDKTAVYSGKKAVHHLFSVASSIDSLVVGEREIITQV
;
A
#
# COMPACT_ATOMS: atom_id res chain seq x y z
N MET A 1 -3.75 -19.60 1.84
CA MET A 1 -4.35 -18.34 2.22
C MET A 1 -3.36 -17.40 2.86
N LEU A 2 -2.79 -17.77 3.97
CA LEU A 2 -1.85 -16.90 4.64
C LEU A 2 -0.66 -16.53 3.75
N ASN A 3 -0.19 -17.47 2.97
CA ASN A 3 0.98 -17.23 2.11
C ASN A 3 0.71 -16.24 0.98
N SER A 4 -0.55 -15.95 0.70
CA SER A 4 -0.88 -15.04 -0.39
C SER A 4 -1.22 -13.64 0.09
N LEU A 5 -1.14 -13.37 1.39
CA LEU A 5 -1.36 -12.04 1.92
C LEU A 5 -0.08 -11.23 1.86
N HIS A 6 -0.14 -10.04 1.27
CA HIS A 6 1.02 -9.17 1.13
C HIS A 6 0.63 -7.73 1.42
N ILE A 7 1.54 -6.98 2.01
CA ILE A 7 1.35 -5.56 2.27
C ILE A 7 2.54 -4.80 1.72
N ILE A 8 2.26 -3.77 0.94
CA ILE A 8 3.30 -2.87 0.41
C ILE A 8 3.05 -1.52 1.07
N ALA A 9 4.02 -1.06 1.85
CA ALA A 9 3.83 0.09 2.73
C ALA A 9 4.81 1.22 2.46
N PHE A 10 4.28 2.44 2.51
CA PHE A 10 5.05 3.67 2.38
C PHE A 10 4.77 4.47 3.65
N THR A 11 5.71 4.51 4.59
CA THR A 11 5.46 5.08 5.91
C THR A 11 6.48 6.14 6.27
N HIS A 12 6.14 6.92 7.30
CA HIS A 12 7.01 7.99 7.78
C HIS A 12 8.36 7.49 8.30
N ARG A 13 8.48 6.18 8.45
CA ARG A 13 9.74 5.60 8.87
C ARG A 13 10.81 5.72 7.79
N ASP A 14 10.38 5.64 6.53
CA ASP A 14 11.29 5.61 5.39
C ASP A 14 11.10 6.78 4.44
N PHE A 15 9.99 7.50 4.54
CA PHE A 15 9.64 8.57 3.62
C PHE A 15 9.17 9.80 4.39
N ASN A 16 9.35 10.99 3.82
CA ASN A 16 8.80 12.20 4.41
C ASN A 16 7.33 12.36 4.00
N PHE A 17 6.64 13.32 4.59
CA PHE A 17 5.20 13.50 4.34
C PHE A 17 4.88 13.82 2.88
N ASP A 18 5.71 14.61 2.22
CA ASP A 18 5.46 14.95 0.82
C ASP A 18 5.58 13.71 -0.06
N GLU A 19 6.52 12.84 0.25
CA GLU A 19 6.71 11.61 -0.50
C GLU A 19 5.53 10.66 -0.29
N ILE A 20 5.07 10.53 0.93
CA ILE A 20 3.90 9.68 1.23
C ILE A 20 2.67 10.23 0.53
N GLY A 21 2.54 11.55 0.49
CA GLY A 21 1.42 12.21 -0.16
C GLY A 21 1.28 11.90 -1.65
N LEU A 22 2.38 11.52 -2.30
CA LEU A 22 2.32 11.15 -3.72
C LEU A 22 1.48 9.89 -3.96
N PHE A 23 1.32 9.05 -2.94
CA PHE A 23 0.54 7.83 -3.05
C PHE A 23 -0.91 8.02 -2.61
N HIS A 24 -1.26 9.23 -2.17
CA HIS A 24 -2.62 9.48 -1.72
C HIS A 24 -3.59 9.52 -2.90
N LEU A 25 -4.72 8.87 -2.76
CA LEU A 25 -5.74 8.85 -3.80
C LEU A 25 -6.94 9.67 -3.35
N GLU A 26 -7.35 10.61 -4.18
CA GLU A 26 -8.50 11.44 -3.87
C GLU A 26 -9.78 10.64 -3.96
N ASP A 27 -10.75 11.00 -3.13
CA ASP A 27 -12.01 10.26 -3.05
C ASP A 27 -12.68 10.08 -4.40
N SER A 28 -12.69 11.10 -5.21
CA SER A 28 -13.42 11.07 -6.47
C SER A 28 -12.83 10.10 -7.49
N SER A 29 -11.54 9.81 -7.41
CA SER A 29 -10.88 8.93 -8.37
C SER A 29 -10.39 7.63 -7.77
N ARG A 30 -10.59 7.44 -6.48
CA ARG A 30 -9.99 6.33 -5.77
C ARG A 30 -10.36 4.96 -6.33
N ILE A 31 -11.65 4.73 -6.51
CA ILE A 31 -12.11 3.43 -6.98
C ILE A 31 -11.55 3.11 -8.35
N ASN A 32 -11.61 4.07 -9.26
CA ASN A 32 -11.10 3.87 -10.61
C ASN A 32 -9.60 3.61 -10.62
N ARG A 33 -8.87 4.35 -9.81
CA ARG A 33 -7.42 4.19 -9.73
C ARG A 33 -7.05 2.84 -9.12
N LEU A 34 -7.77 2.41 -8.09
CA LEU A 34 -7.51 1.11 -7.46
C LEU A 34 -7.87 -0.04 -8.39
N ASN A 35 -8.94 0.10 -9.17
CA ASN A 35 -9.30 -0.93 -10.13
C ASN A 35 -8.24 -1.04 -11.24
N LYS A 36 -7.73 0.08 -11.70
CA LYS A 36 -6.67 0.07 -12.70
C LYS A 36 -5.42 -0.60 -12.15
N LEU A 37 -5.04 -0.25 -10.92
CA LEU A 37 -3.88 -0.81 -10.28
C LEU A 37 -4.03 -2.31 -10.08
N LYS A 38 -5.20 -2.74 -9.64
CA LYS A 38 -5.51 -4.14 -9.45
C LYS A 38 -5.33 -4.93 -10.73
N SER A 39 -5.80 -4.36 -11.83
CA SER A 39 -5.66 -4.96 -13.14
C SER A 39 -4.21 -5.06 -13.59
N GLU A 40 -3.46 -3.97 -13.43
CA GLU A 40 -2.06 -3.94 -13.83
C GLU A 40 -1.21 -4.90 -13.03
N LEU A 41 -1.50 -5.04 -11.75
CA LEU A 41 -0.77 -5.96 -10.89
C LEU A 41 -1.27 -7.39 -11.01
N ASN A 42 -2.39 -7.58 -11.67
CA ASN A 42 -3.02 -8.88 -11.87
C ASN A 42 -3.30 -9.55 -10.52
N VAL A 43 -3.92 -8.82 -9.61
CA VAL A 43 -4.31 -9.35 -8.31
C VAL A 43 -5.83 -9.34 -8.20
N ASN A 44 -6.38 -10.26 -7.41
CA ASN A 44 -7.82 -10.37 -7.27
C ASN A 44 -8.40 -9.44 -6.23
N GLU A 45 -7.65 -9.15 -5.19
CA GLU A 45 -8.14 -8.34 -4.09
C GLU A 45 -7.09 -7.30 -3.70
N LEU A 46 -7.54 -6.08 -3.50
CA LEU A 46 -6.67 -4.98 -3.15
C LEU A 46 -7.40 -4.07 -2.19
N MET A 47 -6.77 -3.79 -1.04
CA MET A 47 -7.27 -2.85 -0.06
C MET A 47 -6.30 -1.70 0.05
N TYR A 48 -6.81 -0.53 0.37
CA TYR A 48 -6.02 0.68 0.44
C TYR A 48 -6.22 1.34 1.79
N LEU A 49 -5.13 1.62 2.48
CA LEU A 49 -5.16 2.30 3.77
C LEU A 49 -4.34 3.56 3.65
N SER A 50 -4.91 4.71 4.00
CA SER A 50 -4.19 5.96 3.94
C SER A 50 -4.46 6.80 5.17
N THR A 51 -3.40 7.22 5.84
CA THR A 51 -3.48 8.16 6.95
C THR A 51 -2.46 9.27 6.67
N CYS A 52 -2.31 10.23 7.56
CA CYS A 52 -1.39 11.33 7.33
C CYS A 52 0.07 10.89 7.27
N ASN A 53 0.40 9.75 7.85
CA ASN A 53 1.79 9.31 7.90
C ASN A 53 2.05 7.95 7.28
N ARG A 54 1.08 7.38 6.56
CA ARG A 54 1.31 6.12 5.82
C ARG A 54 0.29 5.88 4.74
N VAL A 55 0.72 5.19 3.71
CA VAL A 55 -0.16 4.64 2.69
C VAL A 55 0.25 3.19 2.56
N GLU A 56 -0.71 2.28 2.61
CA GLU A 56 -0.44 0.87 2.49
C GLU A 56 -1.38 0.20 1.51
N PHE A 57 -0.85 -0.72 0.73
CA PHE A 57 -1.64 -1.52 -0.19
C PHE A 57 -1.61 -2.95 0.32
N ILE A 58 -2.78 -3.49 0.64
CA ILE A 58 -2.93 -4.83 1.19
C ILE A 58 -3.55 -5.69 0.11
N LEU A 59 -2.90 -6.76 -0.27
CA LEU A 59 -3.36 -7.53 -1.40
C LEU A 59 -3.25 -9.02 -1.18
N ASN A 60 -4.07 -9.75 -1.94
CA ASN A 60 -4.07 -11.18 -1.92
C ASN A 60 -3.60 -11.63 -3.29
N SER A 61 -2.49 -12.33 -3.35
CA SER A 61 -1.92 -12.77 -4.61
C SER A 61 -1.03 -13.97 -4.39
N LYS A 62 -1.06 -14.90 -5.30
CA LYS A 62 -0.15 -16.04 -5.27
C LYS A 62 1.20 -15.70 -5.89
N GLN A 63 1.28 -14.53 -6.52
CA GLN A 63 2.54 -14.10 -7.11
C GLN A 63 3.54 -13.73 -6.05
N LYS A 64 4.80 -13.87 -6.38
CA LYS A 64 5.84 -13.37 -5.51
C LYS A 64 5.91 -11.86 -5.68
N ILE A 65 6.05 -11.15 -4.57
CA ILE A 65 6.16 -9.71 -4.62
C ILE A 65 7.64 -9.36 -4.78
N ASP A 66 8.08 -9.35 -6.01
CA ASP A 66 9.48 -9.05 -6.32
C ASP A 66 9.64 -7.58 -6.68
N THR A 67 10.86 -7.21 -7.01
CA THR A 67 11.17 -5.82 -7.36
C THR A 67 10.31 -5.33 -8.51
N LYS A 68 10.09 -6.16 -9.50
CA LYS A 68 9.31 -5.75 -10.66
C LYS A 68 7.86 -5.45 -10.29
N PHE A 69 7.30 -6.23 -9.38
CA PHE A 69 5.93 -6.01 -8.89
C PHE A 69 5.85 -4.64 -8.22
N VAL A 70 6.80 -4.34 -7.34
CA VAL A 70 6.83 -3.07 -6.62
C VAL A 70 7.05 -1.92 -7.59
N GLU A 71 7.90 -2.11 -8.59
CA GLU A 71 8.13 -1.09 -9.62
C GLU A 71 6.84 -0.76 -10.37
N THR A 72 6.05 -1.76 -10.69
CA THR A 72 4.78 -1.55 -11.38
C THR A 72 3.82 -0.74 -10.51
N LEU A 73 3.74 -1.06 -9.24
CA LEU A 73 2.89 -0.33 -8.33
C LEU A 73 3.37 1.12 -8.20
N VAL A 74 4.63 1.30 -7.91
CA VAL A 74 5.22 2.62 -7.69
C VAL A 74 5.09 3.47 -8.96
N GLY A 75 5.25 2.84 -10.11
CA GLY A 75 5.19 3.54 -11.40
C GLY A 75 3.84 4.16 -11.71
N ASN A 76 2.79 3.75 -10.98
CA ASN A 76 1.48 4.38 -11.14
C ASN A 76 1.39 5.73 -10.44
N PHE A 77 2.36 6.06 -9.58
CA PHE A 77 2.32 7.26 -8.76
C PHE A 77 3.53 8.17 -8.94
N ILE A 78 4.64 7.61 -9.39
CA ILE A 78 5.95 8.27 -9.35
C ILE A 78 6.55 8.36 -10.75
N PRO A 79 7.19 9.48 -11.12
CA PRO A 79 7.86 9.59 -12.41
C PRO A 79 8.96 8.55 -12.57
N SER A 80 9.18 8.12 -13.80
CA SER A 80 10.09 7.01 -14.08
C SER A 80 11.50 7.22 -13.54
N ASN A 81 11.98 8.44 -13.52
CA ASN A 81 13.36 8.71 -13.05
C ASN A 81 13.51 8.62 -11.54
N LYS A 82 12.40 8.46 -10.80
CA LYS A 82 12.42 8.35 -9.33
C LYS A 82 11.96 7.01 -8.82
N ILE A 83 11.53 6.12 -9.69
CA ILE A 83 10.98 4.84 -9.28
C ILE A 83 11.97 4.05 -8.43
N LYS A 84 13.23 3.98 -8.84
CA LYS A 84 14.21 3.19 -8.10
C LYS A 84 14.40 3.69 -6.67
N TYR A 85 14.44 5.00 -6.49
CA TYR A 85 14.57 5.59 -5.16
C TYR A 85 13.42 5.11 -4.24
N PHE A 86 12.19 5.15 -4.75
CA PHE A 86 11.04 4.74 -3.96
C PHE A 86 10.99 3.24 -3.73
N VAL A 87 11.31 2.45 -4.75
CA VAL A 87 11.29 1.00 -4.63
C VAL A 87 12.29 0.53 -3.58
N ASP A 88 13.48 1.13 -3.56
CA ASP A 88 14.51 0.74 -2.62
C ASP A 88 14.10 0.98 -1.15
N LYS A 89 13.19 1.92 -0.92
CA LYS A 89 12.77 2.28 0.42
C LYS A 89 11.40 1.71 0.80
N THR A 90 10.77 1.00 -0.11
CA THR A 90 9.45 0.44 0.12
C THR A 90 9.51 -0.77 1.05
N ALA A 91 8.61 -0.83 2.00
CA ALA A 91 8.52 -1.98 2.90
C ALA A 91 7.51 -2.99 2.34
N VAL A 92 7.88 -4.26 2.32
CA VAL A 92 7.01 -5.32 1.85
C VAL A 92 6.92 -6.38 2.94
N TYR A 93 5.70 -6.75 3.27
CA TYR A 93 5.44 -7.78 4.26
C TYR A 93 4.62 -8.88 3.60
N SER A 94 4.96 -10.14 3.84
CA SER A 94 4.24 -11.25 3.23
C SER A 94 3.98 -12.35 4.25
N GLY A 95 2.86 -13.05 4.11
CA GLY A 95 2.49 -14.17 4.95
C GLY A 95 2.29 -13.76 6.41
N LYS A 96 2.92 -14.45 7.32
CA LYS A 96 2.80 -14.17 8.75
C LYS A 96 3.24 -12.76 9.09
N LYS A 97 4.27 -12.26 8.44
CA LYS A 97 4.74 -10.90 8.67
C LYS A 97 3.70 -9.87 8.27
N ALA A 98 2.96 -10.16 7.21
CA ALA A 98 1.89 -9.28 6.77
C ALA A 98 0.77 -9.24 7.80
N VAL A 99 0.38 -10.39 8.34
CA VAL A 99 -0.66 -10.45 9.37
C VAL A 99 -0.23 -9.68 10.61
N HIS A 100 1.00 -9.89 11.04
CA HIS A 100 1.53 -9.22 12.22
C HIS A 100 1.53 -7.70 12.01
N HIS A 101 1.98 -7.27 10.85
CA HIS A 101 2.00 -5.85 10.51
C HIS A 101 0.59 -5.26 10.51
N LEU A 102 -0.37 -5.99 9.95
CA LEU A 102 -1.75 -5.53 9.88
C LEU A 102 -2.33 -5.29 11.28
N PHE A 103 -2.08 -6.22 12.21
CA PHE A 103 -2.53 -6.05 13.57
C PHE A 103 -1.86 -4.86 14.25
N SER A 104 -0.58 -4.66 14.00
CA SER A 104 0.14 -3.51 14.57
C SER A 104 -0.43 -2.20 14.08
N VAL A 105 -0.74 -2.11 12.79
CA VAL A 105 -1.31 -0.91 12.21
C VAL A 105 -2.71 -0.66 12.76
N ALA A 106 -3.51 -1.70 12.84
CA ALA A 106 -4.88 -1.57 13.36
C ALA A 106 -4.86 -1.07 14.81
N SER A 107 -3.94 -1.57 15.62
CA SER A 107 -3.81 -1.12 16.99
C SER A 107 -3.41 0.35 17.07
N SER A 108 -2.50 0.77 16.21
CA SER A 108 -2.06 2.16 16.18
C SER A 108 -3.21 3.10 15.79
N ILE A 109 -3.99 2.70 14.82
CA ILE A 109 -5.12 3.49 14.36
C ILE A 109 -6.15 3.63 15.47
N ASP A 110 -6.45 2.53 16.15
CA ASP A 110 -7.41 2.57 17.23
C ASP A 110 -6.94 3.49 18.37
N SER A 111 -5.67 3.44 18.69
CA SER A 111 -5.20 4.25 19.79
C SER A 111 -5.04 5.71 19.40
N LEU A 112 -4.85 5.95 18.07
CA LEU A 112 -4.60 7.27 17.74
C LEU A 112 -5.84 8.03 17.65
N VAL A 113 -6.87 7.61 17.08
CA VAL A 113 -7.98 8.27 16.94
C VAL A 113 -8.95 8.08 16.48
N VAL A 114 -9.63 8.20 16.75
CA VAL A 114 -10.67 8.65 16.71
C VAL A 114 -11.02 9.28 15.51
N GLY A 115 -11.89 8.99 14.90
CA GLY A 115 -12.37 9.62 13.72
C GLY A 115 -11.55 9.35 12.51
N GLU A 116 -10.52 8.60 12.66
CA GLU A 116 -9.71 8.34 11.53
C GLU A 116 -10.40 7.39 10.64
N ARG A 117 -10.58 7.72 9.40
CA ARG A 117 -11.30 6.92 8.63
C ARG A 117 -10.73 6.58 7.40
N GLU A 118 -9.53 6.52 7.14
CA GLU A 118 -8.90 6.30 5.85
C GLU A 118 -8.80 4.85 5.44
N ILE A 119 -9.49 3.97 6.09
CA ILE A 119 -9.45 2.56 5.72
C ILE A 119 -10.50 2.31 4.65
N ILE A 120 -10.04 1.97 3.44
CA ILE A 120 -10.94 1.81 2.35
C ILE A 120 -10.75 0.47 1.78
N THR A 121 -11.81 -0.28 1.78
CA THR A 121 -11.62 -1.56 1.29
C THR A 121 -12.05 -1.67 -0.03
N GLN A 122 -11.97 -2.24 -0.82
CA GLN A 122 -12.33 -2.50 -1.70
C GLN A 122 -12.21 -2.80 -2.67
N VAL A 123 -12.23 -3.28 -3.05
CA VAL A 123 -12.38 -3.42 -4.08
C VAL A 123 -12.42 -4.45 -4.66
#